data_f018338b4b70db4b44a6469186d1c884
#
_entry.id   f018338b4b70db4b44a6469186d1c884
#
_cell.length_a   1.000
_cell.length_b   1.000
_cell.length_c   1.000
_cell.angle_alpha   90.00
_cell.angle_beta   90.00
_cell.angle_gamma   90.00
#
_symmetry.space_group_name_H-M   'P 1'
#
loop_
_entity.id
_entity.type
_entity.pdbx_description
1 polymer ?
#
loop_
_entity_poly.entity_id
_entity_poly.type
_entity_poly.pdbx_seq_one_letter_code
_entity_poly.pdbx_strand_id
1 'polypeptide(L)'
;MKKILVSCMLMLTGTALMAQSQAYRSCATEEMWEQAVKADPLAAIRRLAIHNPNTLRKLPGSKVVSATGVVQYKIPVVFHVMHTYGSENISKAQIQDAVNSLNLSFQKLNPDTGDVIPLFQPIFGNAEIGFELANIDPSGNCTDGITRTYTELTNVASDNVKALIDWPCEKYLNIWVVKNIASGAAGYAYYPGIASNIDGIVMRHDYTGSFGTANSSNYTERSLSHEVGHWLNLPHTWGSSNTPGLASNCGIDDGIFDTPNTVGVANFSCNTAQSTCGAIDNVQNYMDYASCHKMFTQGQVDEMQLALQVNAGGRDNLVSSANLIATGTESGHIVAPCAPV
;
A
#
# COMPACT_ATOMS: atom_id res chain seq x y z
N MET A 1 -69.68 26.13 -37.58
CA MET A 1 -68.40 26.50 -37.08
C MET A 1 -67.96 25.37 -36.12
N LYS A 2 -67.13 24.43 -36.60
CA LYS A 2 -66.59 23.29 -35.77
C LYS A 2 -65.27 23.72 -35.18
N LYS A 3 -65.14 23.73 -33.85
CA LYS A 3 -63.92 23.99 -33.15
C LYS A 3 -63.15 22.66 -33.04
N ILE A 4 -61.97 22.63 -33.60
CA ILE A 4 -60.99 21.51 -33.44
C ILE A 4 -60.14 21.81 -32.20
N LEU A 5 -60.25 20.96 -31.17
CA LEU A 5 -59.34 20.95 -30.04
C LEU A 5 -58.12 20.11 -30.43
N VAL A 6 -56.94 20.74 -30.48
CA VAL A 6 -55.68 20.06 -30.64
C VAL A 6 -55.16 19.79 -29.19
N SER A 7 -55.14 18.51 -28.80
CA SER A 7 -54.58 18.04 -27.54
C SER A 7 -53.09 17.84 -27.74
N CYS A 8 -52.26 18.67 -27.06
CA CYS A 8 -50.81 18.56 -27.07
C CYS A 8 -50.40 17.59 -25.96
N MET A 9 -50.03 16.37 -26.34
CA MET A 9 -49.56 15.34 -25.43
C MET A 9 -48.03 15.53 -25.19
N LEU A 10 -47.66 16.14 -24.06
CA LEU A 10 -46.26 16.22 -23.63
C LEU A 10 -45.80 14.82 -23.21
N MET A 11 -44.95 14.20 -24.01
CA MET A 11 -44.16 13.02 -23.56
C MET A 11 -43.01 13.49 -22.67
N LEU A 12 -43.12 13.30 -21.37
CA LEU A 12 -41.98 13.35 -20.45
C LEU A 12 -41.14 12.09 -20.65
N THR A 13 -40.05 12.21 -21.39
CA THR A 13 -38.98 11.19 -21.37
C THR A 13 -38.19 11.34 -20.08
N GLY A 14 -38.55 10.56 -19.10
CA GLY A 14 -37.77 10.40 -17.88
C GLY A 14 -36.45 9.70 -18.21
N THR A 15 -35.36 10.44 -18.31
CA THR A 15 -34.00 9.87 -18.26
C THR A 15 -33.78 9.34 -16.87
N ALA A 16 -33.91 8.02 -16.67
CA ALA A 16 -33.42 7.35 -15.47
C ALA A 16 -31.91 7.53 -15.47
N LEU A 17 -31.38 8.42 -14.62
CA LEU A 17 -29.97 8.37 -14.22
C LEU A 17 -29.79 7.04 -13.48
N MET A 18 -29.24 6.05 -14.18
CA MET A 18 -28.65 4.89 -13.55
C MET A 18 -27.46 5.43 -12.74
N ALA A 19 -27.64 5.58 -11.43
CA ALA A 19 -26.53 5.69 -10.52
C ALA A 19 -25.75 4.36 -10.66
N GLN A 20 -24.69 4.38 -11.46
CA GLN A 20 -23.71 3.29 -11.43
C GLN A 20 -23.22 3.23 -9.99
N SER A 21 -23.57 2.18 -9.27
CA SER A 21 -22.91 1.84 -8.03
C SER A 21 -21.43 1.73 -8.40
N GLN A 22 -20.64 2.68 -7.94
CA GLN A 22 -19.20 2.63 -8.14
C GLN A 22 -18.75 1.33 -7.49
N ALA A 23 -18.29 0.38 -8.32
CA ALA A 23 -17.82 -0.91 -7.83
C ALA A 23 -16.75 -0.63 -6.78
N TYR A 24 -16.88 -1.23 -5.61
CA TYR A 24 -15.90 -1.08 -4.54
C TYR A 24 -14.51 -1.47 -5.06
N ARG A 25 -13.56 -0.56 -4.99
CA ARG A 25 -12.23 -0.70 -5.53
C ARG A 25 -11.23 -0.74 -4.39
N SER A 26 -10.49 -1.84 -4.29
CA SER A 26 -9.53 -2.04 -3.20
C SER A 26 -8.28 -1.19 -3.36
N CYS A 27 -7.66 -1.23 -4.53
CA CYS A 27 -6.38 -0.58 -4.81
C CYS A 27 -6.42 0.09 -6.19
N ALA A 28 -5.71 1.21 -6.35
CA ALA A 28 -5.56 1.92 -7.62
C ALA A 28 -4.11 1.94 -8.14
N THR A 29 -3.21 1.16 -7.57
CA THR A 29 -1.78 1.20 -7.89
C THR A 29 -1.49 1.01 -9.36
N GLU A 30 -2.07 0.01 -10.03
CA GLU A 30 -1.81 -0.21 -11.47
C GLU A 30 -2.28 0.96 -12.34
N GLU A 31 -3.47 1.51 -12.05
CA GLU A 31 -3.98 2.68 -12.79
C GLU A 31 -3.08 3.90 -12.59
N MET A 32 -2.69 4.18 -11.36
CA MET A 32 -1.83 5.32 -11.03
C MET A 32 -0.43 5.15 -11.64
N TRP A 33 0.11 3.92 -11.60
CA TRP A 33 1.37 3.59 -12.25
C TRP A 33 1.33 3.78 -13.77
N GLU A 34 0.28 3.29 -14.45
CA GLU A 34 0.11 3.49 -15.89
C GLU A 34 0.07 4.98 -16.25
N GLN A 35 -0.65 5.79 -15.46
CA GLN A 35 -0.70 7.23 -15.67
C GLN A 35 0.67 7.89 -15.47
N ALA A 36 1.40 7.49 -14.43
CA ALA A 36 2.72 8.01 -14.13
C ALA A 36 3.76 7.63 -15.21
N VAL A 37 3.74 6.40 -15.70
CA VAL A 37 4.62 5.93 -16.79
C VAL A 37 4.31 6.64 -18.12
N LYS A 38 3.05 6.99 -18.37
CA LYS A 38 2.71 7.84 -19.55
C LYS A 38 3.32 9.24 -19.44
N ALA A 39 3.40 9.80 -18.24
CA ALA A 39 4.00 11.10 -17.98
C ALA A 39 5.54 11.02 -17.92
N ASP A 40 6.10 9.96 -17.37
CA ASP A 40 7.54 9.70 -17.28
C ASP A 40 7.87 8.24 -17.66
N PRO A 41 8.09 7.93 -18.95
CA PRO A 41 8.43 6.58 -19.40
C PRO A 41 9.70 5.99 -18.78
N LEU A 42 10.61 6.84 -18.27
CA LEU A 42 11.83 6.38 -17.60
C LEU A 42 11.53 5.72 -16.24
N ALA A 43 10.36 5.96 -15.65
CA ALA A 43 9.96 5.30 -14.41
C ALA A 43 9.94 3.77 -14.58
N ALA A 44 9.39 3.26 -15.68
CA ALA A 44 9.39 1.82 -15.98
C ALA A 44 10.80 1.26 -16.14
N ILE A 45 11.71 2.01 -16.79
CA ILE A 45 13.12 1.61 -16.96
C ILE A 45 13.82 1.56 -15.59
N ARG A 46 13.59 2.56 -14.73
CA ARG A 46 14.15 2.59 -13.38
C ARG A 46 13.63 1.43 -12.52
N ARG A 47 12.35 1.06 -12.65
CA ARG A 47 11.77 -0.11 -11.99
C ARG A 47 12.46 -1.40 -12.44
N LEU A 48 12.66 -1.60 -13.74
CA LEU A 48 13.35 -2.77 -14.29
C LEU A 48 14.82 -2.87 -13.83
N ALA A 49 15.43 -1.75 -13.46
CA ALA A 49 16.81 -1.74 -12.94
C ALA A 49 16.97 -2.46 -11.60
N ILE A 50 15.87 -2.73 -10.87
CA ILE A 50 15.88 -3.54 -9.65
C ILE A 50 16.50 -4.92 -9.91
N HIS A 51 16.19 -5.54 -11.05
CA HIS A 51 16.72 -6.85 -11.44
C HIS A 51 18.11 -6.80 -12.12
N ASN A 52 18.73 -5.64 -12.21
CA ASN A 52 20.08 -5.53 -12.79
C ASN A 52 21.15 -5.89 -11.74
N PRO A 53 21.91 -6.99 -11.92
CA PRO A 53 22.89 -7.44 -10.92
C PRO A 53 24.01 -6.42 -10.66
N ASN A 54 24.24 -5.45 -11.58
CA ASN A 54 25.23 -4.40 -11.40
C ASN A 54 24.75 -3.24 -10.50
N THR A 55 23.45 -3.16 -10.21
CA THR A 55 22.86 -2.14 -9.32
C THR A 55 22.74 -2.60 -7.88
N LEU A 56 22.94 -3.91 -7.62
CA LEU A 56 22.89 -4.49 -6.28
C LEU A 56 24.03 -3.94 -5.42
N ARG A 57 23.70 -3.09 -4.46
CA ARG A 57 24.58 -2.81 -3.33
C ARG A 57 24.41 -3.95 -2.32
N LYS A 58 25.49 -4.68 -2.03
CA LYS A 58 25.53 -5.53 -0.84
C LYS A 58 25.58 -4.60 0.36
N LEU A 59 24.41 -4.25 0.90
CA LEU A 59 24.34 -3.57 2.18
C LEU A 59 24.88 -4.54 3.24
N PRO A 60 25.82 -4.13 4.09
CA PRO A 60 26.16 -4.89 5.28
C PRO A 60 24.87 -4.94 6.12
N GLY A 61 24.22 -6.09 6.15
CA GLY A 61 23.00 -6.29 6.90
C GLY A 61 23.27 -6.07 8.38
N SER A 62 22.89 -4.95 8.91
CA SER A 62 22.74 -4.76 10.35
C SER A 62 21.51 -5.54 10.76
N LYS A 63 21.68 -6.83 11.11
CA LYS A 63 20.59 -7.59 11.74
C LYS A 63 20.24 -6.92 13.05
N VAL A 64 19.13 -6.19 13.06
CA VAL A 64 18.60 -5.61 14.28
C VAL A 64 17.69 -6.65 14.90
N VAL A 65 18.09 -7.20 16.05
CA VAL A 65 17.20 -8.07 16.83
C VAL A 65 16.16 -7.20 17.52
N SER A 66 14.93 -7.25 17.02
CA SER A 66 13.79 -6.64 17.74
C SER A 66 13.37 -7.54 18.89
N ALA A 67 12.62 -7.00 19.89
CA ALA A 67 12.07 -7.78 20.99
C ALA A 67 11.09 -8.88 20.53
N THR A 68 10.63 -8.84 19.30
CA THR A 68 9.62 -9.75 18.69
C THR A 68 10.18 -10.64 17.58
N GLY A 69 11.44 -10.44 17.14
CA GLY A 69 12.03 -11.23 16.05
C GLY A 69 13.27 -10.57 15.45
N VAL A 70 13.88 -11.22 14.46
CA VAL A 70 15.01 -10.66 13.71
C VAL A 70 14.43 -9.75 12.63
N VAL A 71 14.71 -8.43 12.73
CA VAL A 71 14.43 -7.46 11.66
C VAL A 71 15.74 -7.21 10.92
N GLN A 72 15.76 -7.55 9.63
CA GLN A 72 16.94 -7.31 8.78
C GLN A 72 16.94 -5.89 8.23
N TYR A 73 15.74 -5.38 7.85
CA TYR A 73 15.57 -4.06 7.28
C TYR A 73 14.57 -3.26 8.11
N LYS A 74 14.97 -2.07 8.56
CA LYS A 74 14.09 -1.15 9.26
C LYS A 74 13.79 0.06 8.36
N ILE A 75 12.52 0.41 8.22
CA ILE A 75 12.04 1.51 7.39
C ILE A 75 11.47 2.60 8.27
N PRO A 76 12.07 3.82 8.26
CA PRO A 76 11.48 4.99 8.91
C PRO A 76 10.21 5.43 8.18
N VAL A 77 9.12 5.66 8.93
CA VAL A 77 7.80 6.01 8.38
C VAL A 77 7.35 7.37 8.87
N VAL A 78 6.68 8.12 8.01
CA VAL A 78 5.94 9.33 8.39
C VAL A 78 4.50 9.24 7.88
N PHE A 79 3.54 9.62 8.73
CA PHE A 79 2.14 9.76 8.36
C PHE A 79 1.78 11.24 8.20
N HIS A 80 1.27 11.60 7.03
CA HIS A 80 0.74 12.91 6.70
C HIS A 80 -0.78 12.87 6.74
N VAL A 81 -1.38 13.34 7.82
CA VAL A 81 -2.84 13.33 7.98
C VAL A 81 -3.43 14.56 7.32
N MET A 82 -4.13 14.35 6.19
CA MET A 82 -4.84 15.38 5.44
C MET A 82 -6.28 15.48 5.93
N HIS A 83 -6.71 16.59 6.50
CA HIS A 83 -7.99 16.62 7.21
C HIS A 83 -8.76 17.94 7.04
N THR A 84 -10.08 17.84 7.27
CA THR A 84 -11.01 18.97 7.47
C THR A 84 -11.61 18.92 8.88
N TYR A 85 -10.89 18.35 9.86
CA TYR A 85 -11.33 18.07 11.23
C TYR A 85 -12.41 16.99 11.33
N GLY A 86 -12.61 16.17 10.28
CA GLY A 86 -13.53 15.03 10.26
C GLY A 86 -12.89 13.73 10.77
N SER A 87 -13.51 12.60 10.41
CA SER A 87 -13.06 11.24 10.77
C SER A 87 -11.68 10.88 10.23
N GLU A 88 -11.25 11.54 9.16
CA GLU A 88 -9.93 11.38 8.55
C GLU A 88 -8.79 11.94 9.39
N ASN A 89 -9.10 12.80 10.39
CA ASN A 89 -8.12 13.29 11.34
C ASN A 89 -7.85 12.25 12.44
N ILE A 90 -7.32 11.11 12.02
CA ILE A 90 -7.12 9.94 12.86
C ILE A 90 -6.14 10.21 14.03
N SER A 91 -6.33 9.48 15.12
CA SER A 91 -5.51 9.63 16.32
C SER A 91 -4.10 9.05 16.12
N LYS A 92 -3.14 9.51 16.92
CA LYS A 92 -1.80 8.91 17.00
C LYS A 92 -1.87 7.42 17.35
N ALA A 93 -2.81 7.04 18.24
CA ALA A 93 -2.99 5.64 18.63
C ALA A 93 -3.42 4.76 17.44
N GLN A 94 -4.30 5.26 16.55
CA GLN A 94 -4.71 4.55 15.35
C GLN A 94 -3.54 4.41 14.34
N ILE A 95 -2.69 5.44 14.21
CA ILE A 95 -1.48 5.37 13.38
C ILE A 95 -0.49 4.35 13.94
N GLN A 96 -0.27 4.35 15.26
CA GLN A 96 0.61 3.39 15.91
C GLN A 96 0.12 1.94 15.72
N ASP A 97 -1.19 1.73 15.76
CA ASP A 97 -1.81 0.44 15.48
C ASP A 97 -1.59 0.00 14.02
N ALA A 98 -1.71 0.92 13.05
CA ALA A 98 -1.39 0.63 11.65
C ALA A 98 0.08 0.21 11.46
N VAL A 99 1.02 0.86 12.15
CA VAL A 99 2.44 0.46 12.14
C VAL A 99 2.64 -0.91 12.79
N ASN A 100 1.92 -1.21 13.88
CA ASN A 100 1.98 -2.52 14.52
C ASN A 100 1.45 -3.62 13.59
N SER A 101 0.34 -3.38 12.88
CA SER A 101 -0.20 -4.33 11.89
C SER A 101 0.77 -4.59 10.73
N LEU A 102 1.47 -3.55 10.24
CA LEU A 102 2.57 -3.73 9.29
C LEU A 102 3.65 -4.65 9.83
N ASN A 103 4.12 -4.38 11.05
CA ASN A 103 5.17 -5.19 11.68
C ASN A 103 4.75 -6.65 11.87
N LEU A 104 3.51 -6.91 12.27
CA LEU A 104 2.97 -8.27 12.37
C LEU A 104 2.96 -8.97 11.01
N SER A 105 2.50 -8.28 9.96
CA SER A 105 2.39 -8.84 8.60
C SER A 105 3.76 -9.15 7.99
N PHE A 106 4.71 -8.22 8.05
CA PHE A 106 6.02 -8.33 7.40
C PHE A 106 7.03 -9.18 8.19
N GLN A 107 6.73 -9.49 9.45
CA GLN A 107 7.54 -10.38 10.29
C GLN A 107 6.90 -11.75 10.53
N LYS A 108 5.81 -12.07 9.79
CA LYS A 108 5.07 -13.34 9.94
C LYS A 108 4.63 -13.60 11.38
N LEU A 109 4.20 -12.54 12.09
CA LEU A 109 3.78 -12.57 13.50
C LEU A 109 2.26 -12.35 13.69
N ASN A 110 1.50 -12.20 12.60
CA ASN A 110 0.06 -12.11 12.66
C ASN A 110 -0.54 -13.38 13.31
N PRO A 111 -1.55 -13.24 14.19
CA PRO A 111 -2.04 -14.34 15.04
C PRO A 111 -2.65 -15.50 14.25
N ASP A 112 -3.05 -15.27 12.99
CA ASP A 112 -3.69 -16.23 12.09
C ASP A 112 -2.73 -16.87 11.07
N THR A 113 -1.42 -16.85 11.32
CA THR A 113 -0.40 -17.52 10.49
C THR A 113 -0.64 -19.03 10.38
N GLY A 114 -1.19 -19.65 11.44
CA GLY A 114 -1.54 -21.07 11.46
C GLY A 114 -2.72 -21.44 10.56
N ASP A 115 -3.53 -20.46 10.12
CA ASP A 115 -4.70 -20.68 9.27
C ASP A 115 -4.37 -20.66 7.77
N VAL A 116 -3.11 -20.44 7.38
CA VAL A 116 -2.66 -20.62 5.99
C VAL A 116 -2.81 -22.09 5.63
N ILE A 117 -3.47 -22.37 4.48
CA ILE A 117 -3.70 -23.76 4.08
C ILE A 117 -2.37 -24.52 3.90
N PRO A 118 -2.36 -25.85 4.15
CA PRO A 118 -1.11 -26.65 4.13
C PRO A 118 -0.32 -26.55 2.82
N LEU A 119 -1.00 -26.29 1.71
CA LEU A 119 -0.35 -26.13 0.40
C LEU A 119 0.63 -24.94 0.38
N PHE A 120 0.29 -23.83 1.02
CA PHE A 120 1.10 -22.60 1.01
C PHE A 120 1.96 -22.40 2.27
N GLN A 121 1.80 -23.23 3.30
CA GLN A 121 2.65 -23.18 4.49
C GLN A 121 4.16 -23.27 4.18
N PRO A 122 4.62 -24.18 3.28
CA PRO A 122 6.04 -24.33 2.98
C PRO A 122 6.69 -23.09 2.34
N ILE A 123 5.90 -22.29 1.63
CA ILE A 123 6.37 -21.09 0.92
C ILE A 123 6.01 -19.78 1.66
N PHE A 124 5.39 -19.85 2.82
CA PHE A 124 5.06 -18.68 3.61
C PHE A 124 6.34 -18.01 4.14
N GLY A 125 6.72 -16.89 3.50
CA GLY A 125 7.92 -16.13 3.82
C GLY A 125 7.81 -15.27 5.06
N ASN A 126 8.95 -14.94 5.66
CA ASN A 126 9.12 -13.89 6.65
C ASN A 126 9.98 -12.79 6.03
N ALA A 127 9.40 -11.61 5.80
CA ALA A 127 10.10 -10.54 5.12
C ALA A 127 11.25 -9.93 5.96
N GLU A 128 11.23 -10.13 7.27
CA GLU A 128 12.20 -9.54 8.21
C GLU A 128 12.32 -8.01 8.06
N ILE A 129 11.24 -7.35 7.63
CA ILE A 129 11.13 -5.90 7.47
C ILE A 129 10.35 -5.34 8.66
N GLY A 130 10.90 -4.30 9.29
CA GLY A 130 10.26 -3.56 10.38
C GLY A 130 9.99 -2.11 9.99
N PHE A 131 8.93 -1.54 10.54
CA PHE A 131 8.50 -0.16 10.33
C PHE A 131 8.49 0.57 11.65
N GLU A 132 9.00 1.80 11.67
CA GLU A 132 9.06 2.63 12.87
C GLU A 132 8.75 4.08 12.51
N LEU A 133 7.89 4.74 13.30
CA LEU A 133 7.66 6.17 13.14
C LEU A 133 8.94 6.94 13.36
N ALA A 134 9.26 7.85 12.46
CA ALA A 134 10.43 8.70 12.58
C ALA A 134 10.40 9.55 13.87
N ASN A 135 11.52 9.68 14.53
CA ASN A 135 11.69 10.51 15.73
C ASN A 135 12.44 11.80 15.45
N ILE A 136 13.02 11.94 14.25
CA ILE A 136 13.71 13.14 13.75
C ILE A 136 13.11 13.49 12.38
N ASP A 137 12.70 14.74 12.20
CA ASP A 137 12.17 15.28 10.95
C ASP A 137 13.28 15.65 9.94
N PRO A 138 12.96 16.00 8.68
CA PRO A 138 13.97 16.37 7.68
C PRO A 138 14.85 17.58 8.06
N SER A 139 14.41 18.41 8.99
CA SER A 139 15.15 19.57 9.49
C SER A 139 16.02 19.24 10.72
N GLY A 140 15.99 18.00 11.19
CA GLY A 140 16.73 17.56 12.38
C GLY A 140 16.02 17.82 13.70
N ASN A 141 14.74 18.22 13.68
CA ASN A 141 13.97 18.43 14.89
C ASN A 141 13.30 17.13 15.36
N CYS A 142 13.00 17.08 16.65
CA CYS A 142 12.21 16.01 17.23
C CYS A 142 10.79 15.99 16.62
N THR A 143 10.32 14.78 16.32
CA THR A 143 8.97 14.53 15.78
C THR A 143 8.41 13.25 16.36
N ASP A 144 7.11 13.02 16.22
CA ASP A 144 6.47 11.74 16.45
C ASP A 144 6.12 11.00 15.15
N GLY A 145 6.71 11.43 14.03
CA GLY A 145 6.50 10.84 12.71
C GLY A 145 5.11 11.11 12.13
N ILE A 146 4.39 12.13 12.63
CA ILE A 146 3.05 12.48 12.21
C ILE A 146 2.96 13.97 11.92
N THR A 147 2.49 14.31 10.72
CA THR A 147 2.14 15.68 10.37
C THR A 147 0.64 15.81 10.16
N ARG A 148 0.09 17.01 10.33
CA ARG A 148 -1.33 17.29 10.13
C ARG A 148 -1.52 18.52 9.28
N THR A 149 -2.25 18.38 8.16
CA THR A 149 -2.47 19.46 7.21
C THR A 149 -3.97 19.63 6.96
N TYR A 150 -4.51 20.81 7.28
CA TYR A 150 -5.87 21.16 6.90
C TYR A 150 -5.97 21.36 5.39
N THR A 151 -6.84 20.60 4.72
CA THR A 151 -7.07 20.74 3.28
C THR A 151 -8.37 20.08 2.84
N GLU A 152 -9.13 20.73 1.95
CA GLU A 152 -10.29 20.15 1.29
C GLU A 152 -9.93 19.09 0.27
N LEU A 153 -8.66 19.00 -0.16
CA LEU A 153 -8.19 17.97 -1.10
C LEU A 153 -8.34 16.56 -0.51
N THR A 154 -8.43 16.42 0.82
CA THR A 154 -8.69 15.14 1.49
C THR A 154 -9.98 14.45 1.02
N ASN A 155 -10.96 15.22 0.52
CA ASN A 155 -12.25 14.70 0.07
C ASN A 155 -12.19 14.03 -1.31
N VAL A 156 -11.17 14.36 -2.14
CA VAL A 156 -10.95 13.85 -3.51
C VAL A 156 -9.44 13.74 -3.78
N ALA A 157 -8.74 13.05 -2.88
CA ALA A 157 -7.29 12.98 -2.90
C ALA A 157 -6.77 12.19 -4.10
N SER A 158 -5.63 12.62 -4.59
CA SER A 158 -4.75 11.99 -5.56
C SER A 158 -3.32 12.40 -5.21
N ASP A 159 -2.40 12.47 -6.15
CA ASP A 159 -1.06 13.05 -5.92
C ASP A 159 -1.09 14.55 -5.54
N ASN A 160 -2.25 15.20 -5.68
CA ASN A 160 -2.44 16.58 -5.25
C ASN A 160 -2.17 16.81 -3.76
N VAL A 161 -2.40 15.82 -2.89
CA VAL A 161 -2.13 15.94 -1.45
C VAL A 161 -0.64 15.83 -1.15
N LYS A 162 0.13 15.10 -1.98
CA LYS A 162 1.57 14.92 -1.84
C LYS A 162 2.32 16.25 -2.05
N ALA A 163 1.81 17.10 -2.96
CA ALA A 163 2.37 18.41 -3.22
C ALA A 163 2.23 19.41 -2.06
N LEU A 164 1.39 19.12 -1.06
CA LEU A 164 1.21 20.00 0.12
C LEU A 164 2.28 19.76 1.17
N ILE A 165 2.70 18.54 1.33
CA ILE A 165 3.75 18.11 2.26
C ILE A 165 4.28 16.75 1.82
N ASP A 166 5.59 16.66 1.68
CA ASP A 166 6.33 15.41 1.51
C ASP A 166 7.64 15.48 2.28
N TRP A 167 8.10 14.35 2.77
CA TRP A 167 9.45 14.23 3.33
C TRP A 167 10.34 13.49 2.33
N PRO A 168 11.68 13.70 2.34
CA PRO A 168 12.57 13.05 1.40
C PRO A 168 12.36 11.53 1.33
N CYS A 169 11.88 11.02 0.18
CA CYS A 169 11.49 9.62 0.02
C CYS A 169 12.65 8.63 0.15
N GLU A 170 13.89 9.10 -0.02
CA GLU A 170 15.09 8.32 0.23
C GLU A 170 15.43 8.18 1.73
N LYS A 171 14.68 8.90 2.61
CA LYS A 171 14.84 8.85 4.06
C LYS A 171 13.63 8.29 4.77
N TYR A 172 12.43 8.47 4.23
CA TYR A 172 11.18 8.13 4.89
C TYR A 172 10.21 7.48 3.92
N LEU A 173 9.49 6.45 4.35
CA LEU A 173 8.25 6.03 3.70
C LEU A 173 7.17 7.05 4.07
N ASN A 174 6.70 7.80 3.07
CA ASN A 174 5.60 8.76 3.22
C ASN A 174 4.25 8.05 3.04
N ILE A 175 3.34 8.23 3.99
CA ILE A 175 1.97 7.70 3.96
C ILE A 175 0.99 8.86 4.19
N TRP A 176 0.21 9.22 3.17
CA TRP A 176 -0.83 10.25 3.27
C TRP A 176 -2.17 9.61 3.63
N VAL A 177 -2.71 10.00 4.78
CA VAL A 177 -4.04 9.55 5.23
C VAL A 177 -5.07 10.60 4.82
N VAL A 178 -6.11 10.14 4.12
CA VAL A 178 -7.13 11.00 3.51
C VAL A 178 -8.55 10.50 3.81
N LYS A 179 -9.55 11.35 3.57
CA LYS A 179 -10.96 10.97 3.71
C LYS A 179 -11.42 10.08 2.57
N ASN A 180 -11.17 10.51 1.33
CA ASN A 180 -11.53 9.77 0.12
C ASN A 180 -10.44 9.93 -0.94
N ILE A 181 -10.29 8.92 -1.78
CA ILE A 181 -9.41 8.94 -2.95
C ILE A 181 -10.27 9.16 -4.20
N ALA A 182 -9.81 9.99 -5.13
CA ALA A 182 -10.56 10.36 -6.33
C ALA A 182 -10.98 9.16 -7.19
N SER A 183 -10.18 8.10 -7.23
CA SER A 183 -10.49 6.83 -7.91
C SER A 183 -11.54 5.97 -7.20
N GLY A 184 -11.92 6.31 -5.96
CA GLY A 184 -12.78 5.49 -5.09
C GLY A 184 -12.08 4.31 -4.42
N ALA A 185 -10.76 4.14 -4.59
CA ALA A 185 -9.97 3.08 -3.98
C ALA A 185 -9.78 3.27 -2.47
N ALA A 186 -9.41 2.19 -1.78
CA ALA A 186 -9.00 2.22 -0.38
C ALA A 186 -7.59 2.78 -0.21
N GLY A 187 -6.70 2.52 -1.17
CA GLY A 187 -5.34 3.01 -1.21
C GLY A 187 -4.73 2.95 -2.60
N TYR A 188 -3.54 3.49 -2.73
CA TYR A 188 -2.60 3.23 -3.81
C TYR A 188 -1.18 3.55 -3.40
N ALA A 189 -0.24 2.87 -4.01
CA ALA A 189 1.18 3.08 -3.90
C ALA A 189 1.80 3.35 -5.27
N TYR A 190 3.09 3.70 -5.29
CA TYR A 190 3.88 3.64 -6.51
C TYR A 190 4.98 2.60 -6.38
N TYR A 191 5.22 1.88 -7.47
CA TYR A 191 6.39 1.01 -7.59
C TYR A 191 7.69 1.80 -7.50
N PRO A 192 8.81 1.17 -7.06
CA PRO A 192 10.12 1.83 -7.04
C PRO A 192 10.52 2.38 -8.41
N GLY A 193 11.20 3.52 -8.40
CA GLY A 193 11.64 4.20 -9.63
C GLY A 193 10.72 5.31 -10.12
N ILE A 194 9.62 5.57 -9.43
CA ILE A 194 8.77 6.76 -9.66
C ILE A 194 9.53 8.06 -9.28
N ALA A 195 9.04 9.20 -9.72
CA ALA A 195 9.56 10.50 -9.32
C ALA A 195 9.43 10.70 -7.81
N SER A 196 10.48 11.25 -7.16
CA SER A 196 10.58 11.34 -5.70
C SER A 196 9.46 12.13 -5.04
N ASN A 197 8.96 13.16 -5.71
CA ASN A 197 7.90 14.04 -5.21
C ASN A 197 6.48 13.43 -5.21
N ILE A 198 6.32 12.22 -5.79
CA ILE A 198 5.06 11.48 -5.77
C ILE A 198 5.22 10.08 -5.19
N ASP A 199 6.43 9.70 -4.76
CA ASP A 199 6.70 8.39 -4.15
C ASP A 199 6.03 8.28 -2.78
N GLY A 200 5.54 7.08 -2.47
CA GLY A 200 4.84 6.76 -1.22
C GLY A 200 3.41 6.28 -1.44
N ILE A 201 2.63 6.29 -0.37
CA ILE A 201 1.32 5.63 -0.30
C ILE A 201 0.24 6.64 0.08
N VAL A 202 -0.91 6.62 -0.60
CA VAL A 202 -2.11 7.34 -0.17
C VAL A 202 -3.13 6.31 0.32
N MET A 203 -3.62 6.49 1.55
CA MET A 203 -4.57 5.58 2.21
C MET A 203 -5.80 6.33 2.69
N ARG A 204 -6.97 5.71 2.58
CA ARG A 204 -8.16 6.18 3.29
C ARG A 204 -8.03 5.89 4.78
N HIS A 205 -8.54 6.81 5.60
CA HIS A 205 -8.49 6.72 7.06
C HIS A 205 -9.20 5.47 7.62
N ASP A 206 -10.26 5.01 6.94
CA ASP A 206 -11.07 3.85 7.32
C ASP A 206 -10.45 2.51 6.89
N TYR A 207 -9.28 2.55 6.23
CA TYR A 207 -8.40 1.42 5.88
C TYR A 207 -7.02 1.53 6.55
N THR A 208 -6.89 2.36 7.59
CA THR A 208 -5.64 2.59 8.30
C THR A 208 -5.80 2.16 9.76
N GLY A 209 -5.18 1.04 10.13
CA GLY A 209 -5.29 0.43 11.46
C GLY A 209 -6.54 -0.43 11.65
N SER A 210 -6.78 -0.88 12.90
CA SER A 210 -7.83 -1.83 13.27
C SER A 210 -8.93 -1.25 14.16
N PHE A 211 -8.79 0.00 14.63
CA PHE A 211 -9.74 0.68 15.50
C PHE A 211 -9.85 2.17 15.19
N GLY A 212 -10.58 2.91 16.02
CA GLY A 212 -10.81 4.35 15.85
C GLY A 212 -11.82 4.59 14.73
N THR A 213 -11.38 5.23 13.63
CA THR A 213 -12.22 5.46 12.45
C THR A 213 -12.04 4.36 11.39
N ALA A 214 -11.15 3.40 11.64
CA ALA A 214 -10.95 2.27 10.74
C ALA A 214 -12.16 1.32 10.78
N ASN A 215 -12.46 0.71 9.64
CA ASN A 215 -13.38 -0.41 9.58
C ASN A 215 -12.72 -1.63 10.23
N SER A 216 -13.31 -2.19 11.27
CA SER A 216 -12.73 -3.30 12.03
C SER A 216 -12.90 -4.64 11.30
N SER A 217 -12.00 -4.94 10.37
CA SER A 217 -11.88 -6.25 9.74
C SER A 217 -10.42 -6.53 9.38
N ASN A 218 -10.02 -7.81 9.37
CA ASN A 218 -8.67 -8.19 8.96
C ASN A 218 -8.33 -7.67 7.56
N TYR A 219 -9.32 -7.59 6.69
CA TYR A 219 -9.15 -7.05 5.34
C TYR A 219 -8.75 -5.57 5.36
N THR A 220 -9.47 -4.72 6.10
CA THR A 220 -9.19 -3.28 6.17
C THR A 220 -7.90 -2.98 6.93
N GLU A 221 -7.65 -3.69 8.02
CA GLU A 221 -6.43 -3.59 8.81
C GLU A 221 -5.17 -3.86 7.99
N ARG A 222 -5.24 -4.84 7.07
CA ARG A 222 -4.09 -5.29 6.25
C ARG A 222 -3.99 -4.62 4.89
N SER A 223 -4.90 -3.71 4.57
CA SER A 223 -4.84 -2.96 3.30
C SER A 223 -3.55 -2.15 3.17
N LEU A 224 -3.03 -1.60 4.28
CA LEU A 224 -1.74 -0.92 4.25
C LEU A 224 -0.58 -1.90 3.96
N SER A 225 -0.65 -3.15 4.42
CA SER A 225 0.35 -4.18 4.09
C SER A 225 0.35 -4.51 2.59
N HIS A 226 -0.83 -4.50 1.95
CA HIS A 226 -0.99 -4.64 0.51
C HIS A 226 -0.29 -3.49 -0.24
N GLU A 227 -0.57 -2.24 0.13
CA GLU A 227 0.02 -1.08 -0.53
C GLU A 227 1.54 -0.99 -0.31
N VAL A 228 2.04 -1.36 0.87
CA VAL A 228 3.49 -1.47 1.11
C VAL A 228 4.11 -2.57 0.25
N GLY A 229 3.41 -3.67 0.00
CA GLY A 229 3.84 -4.70 -0.95
C GLY A 229 4.11 -4.11 -2.34
N HIS A 230 3.18 -3.31 -2.89
CA HIS A 230 3.39 -2.59 -4.15
C HIS A 230 4.55 -1.62 -4.09
N TRP A 231 4.65 -0.84 -3.00
CA TRP A 231 5.74 0.10 -2.80
C TRP A 231 7.10 -0.59 -2.75
N LEU A 232 7.13 -1.88 -2.36
CA LEU A 232 8.29 -2.76 -2.39
C LEU A 232 8.35 -3.67 -3.64
N ASN A 233 7.72 -3.26 -4.74
CA ASN A 233 7.75 -3.85 -6.07
C ASN A 233 6.87 -5.08 -6.33
N LEU A 234 6.00 -5.49 -5.44
CA LEU A 234 5.10 -6.62 -5.69
C LEU A 234 3.91 -6.23 -6.57
N PRO A 235 3.67 -6.87 -7.71
CA PRO A 235 2.41 -6.79 -8.44
C PRO A 235 1.27 -7.49 -7.66
N HIS A 236 0.03 -7.35 -8.13
CA HIS A 236 -1.04 -8.24 -7.71
C HIS A 236 -0.74 -9.68 -8.14
N THR A 237 -1.28 -10.68 -7.42
CA THR A 237 -1.11 -12.10 -7.76
C THR A 237 -1.62 -12.48 -9.15
N TRP A 238 -2.50 -11.67 -9.75
CA TRP A 238 -3.00 -11.83 -11.13
C TRP A 238 -2.26 -10.93 -12.15
N GLY A 239 -1.11 -10.39 -11.77
CA GLY A 239 -0.27 -9.54 -12.61
C GLY A 239 -0.74 -8.09 -12.70
N SER A 240 -0.40 -7.41 -13.79
CA SER A 240 -0.57 -5.97 -13.98
C SER A 240 -1.97 -5.53 -14.42
N SER A 241 -2.98 -6.39 -14.39
CA SER A 241 -4.35 -6.02 -14.74
C SER A 241 -5.02 -5.21 -13.63
N ASN A 242 -5.69 -4.11 -14.00
CA ASN A 242 -6.52 -3.31 -13.09
C ASN A 242 -7.84 -4.00 -12.66
N THR A 243 -8.15 -5.18 -13.25
CA THR A 243 -9.45 -5.83 -13.06
C THR A 243 -9.25 -7.28 -12.65
N PRO A 244 -9.40 -7.63 -11.37
CA PRO A 244 -9.41 -9.01 -10.92
C PRO A 244 -10.64 -9.76 -11.46
N GLY A 245 -10.55 -11.09 -11.53
CA GLY A 245 -11.64 -11.98 -11.96
C GLY A 245 -11.77 -12.15 -13.47
N LEU A 246 -10.93 -11.51 -14.28
CA LEU A 246 -10.95 -11.71 -15.74
C LEU A 246 -10.19 -12.99 -16.12
N ALA A 247 -10.80 -13.84 -16.95
CA ALA A 247 -10.16 -15.06 -17.45
C ALA A 247 -8.83 -14.79 -18.20
N SER A 248 -8.69 -13.61 -18.82
CA SER A 248 -7.45 -13.17 -19.48
C SER A 248 -6.27 -13.03 -18.53
N ASN A 249 -6.51 -12.84 -17.22
CA ASN A 249 -5.46 -12.69 -16.22
C ASN A 249 -4.63 -13.99 -16.07
N CYS A 250 -5.17 -15.15 -16.42
CA CYS A 250 -4.39 -16.40 -16.45
C CYS A 250 -3.19 -16.35 -17.42
N GLY A 251 -3.18 -15.44 -18.37
CA GLY A 251 -2.06 -15.21 -19.28
C GLY A 251 -1.10 -14.11 -18.83
N ILE A 252 -1.36 -13.49 -17.67
CA ILE A 252 -0.56 -12.41 -17.09
C ILE A 252 0.04 -12.94 -15.79
N ASP A 253 1.38 -12.97 -15.71
CA ASP A 253 2.10 -13.44 -14.53
C ASP A 253 2.53 -12.25 -13.66
N ASP A 254 2.61 -12.42 -12.34
CA ASP A 254 3.15 -11.41 -11.43
C ASP A 254 4.69 -11.41 -11.40
N GLY A 255 5.33 -12.36 -12.08
CA GLY A 255 6.78 -12.52 -12.13
C GLY A 255 7.39 -13.19 -10.91
N ILE A 256 6.58 -13.67 -9.96
CA ILE A 256 7.03 -14.33 -8.72
C ILE A 256 6.85 -15.84 -8.86
N PHE A 257 7.95 -16.59 -8.82
CA PHE A 257 7.98 -18.02 -9.20
C PHE A 257 7.14 -18.95 -8.32
N ASP A 258 6.82 -18.57 -7.09
CA ASP A 258 6.09 -19.39 -6.11
C ASP A 258 4.66 -18.88 -5.84
N THR A 259 4.20 -17.87 -6.58
CA THR A 259 2.79 -17.49 -6.64
C THR A 259 2.11 -18.21 -7.81
N PRO A 260 1.03 -18.99 -7.59
CA PRO A 260 0.32 -19.60 -8.71
C PRO A 260 -0.44 -18.55 -9.51
N ASN A 261 -0.44 -18.69 -10.85
CA ASN A 261 -1.25 -17.83 -11.72
C ASN A 261 -2.72 -17.92 -11.31
N THR A 262 -3.39 -16.80 -11.23
CA THR A 262 -4.79 -16.64 -10.81
C THR A 262 -5.48 -15.55 -11.61
N VAL A 263 -6.81 -15.57 -11.65
CA VAL A 263 -7.58 -14.44 -12.17
C VAL A 263 -7.73 -13.30 -11.14
N GLY A 264 -7.38 -13.56 -9.89
CA GLY A 264 -7.62 -12.65 -8.75
C GLY A 264 -9.06 -12.71 -8.22
N VAL A 265 -9.28 -12.30 -6.97
CA VAL A 265 -10.59 -12.28 -6.32
C VAL A 265 -11.26 -10.91 -6.50
N ALA A 266 -12.40 -10.88 -7.20
CA ALA A 266 -13.11 -9.62 -7.53
C ALA A 266 -14.14 -9.17 -6.47
N ASN A 267 -14.55 -10.06 -5.56
CA ASN A 267 -15.69 -9.86 -4.67
C ASN A 267 -15.36 -10.05 -3.17
N PHE A 268 -14.09 -9.95 -2.81
CA PHE A 268 -13.59 -10.12 -1.45
C PHE A 268 -13.89 -11.49 -0.81
N SER A 269 -14.35 -12.49 -1.58
CA SER A 269 -14.61 -13.82 -1.06
C SER A 269 -13.33 -14.50 -0.59
N CYS A 270 -13.42 -15.28 0.49
CA CYS A 270 -12.35 -16.15 0.93
C CYS A 270 -12.70 -17.61 0.60
N ASN A 271 -12.32 -18.05 -0.59
CA ASN A 271 -12.47 -19.44 -1.00
C ASN A 271 -11.08 -20.07 -1.21
N THR A 272 -10.55 -20.71 -0.18
CA THR A 272 -9.22 -21.33 -0.21
C THR A 272 -9.12 -22.58 -1.11
N ALA A 273 -10.25 -23.04 -1.66
CA ALA A 273 -10.31 -24.09 -2.68
C ALA A 273 -10.46 -23.53 -4.10
N GLN A 274 -10.40 -22.20 -4.28
CA GLN A 274 -10.47 -21.57 -5.60
C GLN A 274 -9.32 -22.06 -6.48
N SER A 275 -9.64 -22.35 -7.75
CA SER A 275 -8.67 -22.75 -8.76
C SER A 275 -9.13 -22.20 -10.11
N THR A 276 -8.46 -21.19 -10.62
CA THR A 276 -8.91 -20.46 -11.81
C THR A 276 -8.00 -20.66 -13.03
N CYS A 277 -6.69 -20.82 -12.82
CA CYS A 277 -5.71 -20.96 -13.89
C CYS A 277 -4.99 -22.32 -13.88
N GLY A 278 -5.64 -23.36 -13.34
CA GLY A 278 -5.13 -24.75 -13.34
C GLY A 278 -4.39 -25.16 -12.08
N ALA A 279 -4.16 -24.23 -11.15
CA ALA A 279 -3.63 -24.50 -9.82
C ALA A 279 -4.60 -23.95 -8.75
N ILE A 280 -4.41 -24.33 -7.49
CA ILE A 280 -5.13 -23.67 -6.37
C ILE A 280 -4.60 -22.25 -6.24
N ASP A 281 -5.51 -21.26 -6.23
CA ASP A 281 -5.17 -19.84 -6.14
C ASP A 281 -4.72 -19.51 -4.71
N ASN A 282 -3.67 -18.69 -4.57
CA ASN A 282 -3.25 -18.21 -3.25
C ASN A 282 -4.08 -17.00 -2.79
N VAL A 283 -5.36 -17.23 -2.53
CA VAL A 283 -6.30 -16.18 -2.04
C VAL A 283 -5.96 -15.67 -0.64
N GLN A 284 -5.04 -16.33 0.09
CA GLN A 284 -4.55 -15.87 1.40
C GLN A 284 -3.34 -14.92 1.29
N ASN A 285 -2.93 -14.59 0.07
CA ASN A 285 -1.83 -13.67 -0.20
C ASN A 285 -2.24 -12.22 0.05
N TYR A 286 -1.35 -11.42 0.65
CA TYR A 286 -1.58 -9.98 0.84
C TYR A 286 -1.80 -9.23 -0.48
N MET A 287 -1.23 -9.70 -1.59
CA MET A 287 -1.37 -9.07 -2.91
C MET A 287 -2.61 -9.51 -3.68
N ASP A 288 -3.54 -10.27 -3.06
CA ASP A 288 -4.88 -10.58 -3.58
C ASP A 288 -5.94 -9.70 -2.88
N TYR A 289 -7.16 -9.65 -3.43
CA TYR A 289 -8.29 -8.89 -2.84
C TYR A 289 -9.24 -9.75 -2.01
N ALA A 290 -8.86 -10.98 -1.69
CA ALA A 290 -9.65 -11.81 -0.80
C ALA A 290 -9.64 -11.27 0.64
N SER A 291 -10.76 -11.44 1.37
CA SER A 291 -10.90 -10.94 2.74
C SER A 291 -10.06 -11.69 3.78
N CYS A 292 -9.39 -12.76 3.40
CA CYS A 292 -8.60 -13.61 4.30
C CYS A 292 -7.09 -13.58 4.04
N HIS A 293 -6.59 -12.52 3.43
CA HIS A 293 -5.17 -12.35 3.17
C HIS A 293 -4.37 -12.27 4.49
N LYS A 294 -3.23 -12.96 4.54
CA LYS A 294 -2.42 -13.10 5.76
C LYS A 294 -0.97 -13.53 5.53
N MET A 295 -0.54 -13.65 4.27
CA MET A 295 0.80 -14.12 3.95
C MET A 295 1.41 -13.42 2.73
N PHE A 296 2.72 -13.35 2.71
CA PHE A 296 3.55 -13.23 1.52
C PHE A 296 4.23 -14.56 1.25
N THR A 297 4.51 -14.88 -0.02
CA THR A 297 5.36 -16.03 -0.36
C THR A 297 6.84 -15.70 -0.15
N GLN A 298 7.72 -16.72 -0.14
CA GLN A 298 9.16 -16.49 -0.05
C GLN A 298 9.68 -15.74 -1.27
N GLY A 299 9.18 -16.03 -2.48
CA GLY A 299 9.55 -15.27 -3.68
C GLY A 299 9.15 -13.80 -3.60
N GLN A 300 7.98 -13.49 -3.03
CA GLN A 300 7.59 -12.10 -2.76
C GLN A 300 8.52 -11.43 -1.73
N VAL A 301 8.93 -12.15 -0.70
CA VAL A 301 9.90 -11.67 0.28
C VAL A 301 11.23 -11.33 -0.39
N ASP A 302 11.73 -12.23 -1.23
CA ASP A 302 12.99 -12.03 -1.94
C ASP A 302 12.93 -10.78 -2.83
N GLU A 303 11.79 -10.55 -3.53
CA GLU A 303 11.56 -9.36 -4.36
C GLU A 303 11.53 -8.07 -3.52
N MET A 304 10.81 -8.06 -2.39
CA MET A 304 10.75 -6.90 -1.51
C MET A 304 12.13 -6.55 -0.92
N GLN A 305 12.89 -7.56 -0.50
CA GLN A 305 14.24 -7.35 0.00
C GLN A 305 15.19 -6.87 -1.10
N LEU A 306 15.04 -7.38 -2.34
CA LEU A 306 15.79 -6.90 -3.50
C LEU A 306 15.52 -5.42 -3.77
N ALA A 307 14.26 -4.98 -3.71
CA ALA A 307 13.89 -3.58 -3.87
C ALA A 307 14.57 -2.65 -2.85
N LEU A 308 14.82 -3.13 -1.61
CA LEU A 308 15.53 -2.41 -0.56
C LEU A 308 17.07 -2.41 -0.72
N GLN A 309 17.62 -3.20 -1.64
CA GLN A 309 19.07 -3.31 -1.87
C GLN A 309 19.53 -2.48 -3.07
N VAL A 310 18.63 -1.87 -3.81
CA VAL A 310 18.94 -1.11 -5.02
C VAL A 310 18.54 0.34 -4.88
N ASN A 311 19.26 1.22 -5.59
CA ASN A 311 18.95 2.66 -5.62
C ASN A 311 17.79 2.99 -6.58
N ALA A 312 16.71 2.21 -6.54
CA ALA A 312 15.50 2.55 -7.25
C ALA A 312 14.61 3.39 -6.31
N GLY A 313 14.54 4.70 -6.56
CA GLY A 313 13.83 5.64 -5.68
C GLY A 313 14.47 5.82 -4.30
N GLY A 314 15.79 5.57 -4.16
CA GLY A 314 16.51 5.74 -2.90
C GLY A 314 16.21 4.67 -1.84
N ARG A 315 15.61 3.52 -2.23
CA ARG A 315 15.21 2.48 -1.28
C ARG A 315 16.39 1.91 -0.48
N ASP A 316 17.57 1.82 -1.08
CA ASP A 316 18.80 1.37 -0.40
C ASP A 316 19.26 2.32 0.71
N ASN A 317 19.00 3.62 0.57
CA ASN A 317 19.31 4.59 1.62
C ASN A 317 18.37 4.47 2.82
N LEU A 318 17.08 4.18 2.59
CA LEU A 318 16.07 4.06 3.66
C LEU A 318 16.53 3.18 4.82
N VAL A 319 17.12 2.03 4.49
CA VAL A 319 17.54 1.00 5.45
C VAL A 319 19.00 1.12 5.87
N SER A 320 19.71 2.14 5.40
CA SER A 320 21.11 2.38 5.78
C SER A 320 21.24 2.81 7.25
N SER A 321 22.31 2.37 7.92
CA SER A 321 22.57 2.77 9.32
C SER A 321 22.66 4.30 9.47
N ALA A 322 23.21 4.99 8.47
CA ALA A 322 23.29 6.45 8.48
C ALA A 322 21.90 7.10 8.46
N ASN A 323 20.98 6.56 7.67
CA ASN A 323 19.60 7.07 7.63
C ASN A 323 18.82 6.73 8.89
N LEU A 324 18.98 5.53 9.46
CA LEU A 324 18.33 5.18 10.73
C LEU A 324 18.73 6.15 11.85
N ILE A 325 20.01 6.52 11.93
CA ILE A 325 20.50 7.56 12.87
C ILE A 325 19.87 8.92 12.54
N ALA A 326 19.86 9.32 11.25
CA ALA A 326 19.35 10.63 10.83
C ALA A 326 17.83 10.79 11.05
N THR A 327 17.09 9.69 11.11
CA THR A 327 15.63 9.65 11.32
C THR A 327 15.24 9.28 12.76
N GLY A 328 16.22 8.99 13.63
CA GLY A 328 16.02 8.60 15.03
C GLY A 328 15.30 7.26 15.17
N THR A 329 15.57 6.32 14.24
CA THR A 329 14.96 4.98 14.23
C THR A 329 16.02 3.87 14.40
N GLU A 330 17.27 4.22 14.72
CA GLU A 330 18.31 3.24 15.04
C GLU A 330 17.99 2.48 16.33
N SER A 331 18.53 1.30 16.46
CA SER A 331 18.34 0.49 17.68
C SER A 331 18.98 1.17 18.89
N GLY A 332 18.17 1.32 19.95
CA GLY A 332 18.61 1.98 21.17
C GLY A 332 18.50 3.50 21.14
N HIS A 333 17.88 4.08 20.10
CA HIS A 333 17.56 5.50 20.10
C HIS A 333 16.71 5.86 21.32
N ILE A 334 17.17 6.82 22.10
CA ILE A 334 16.40 7.34 23.23
C ILE A 334 15.53 8.47 22.70
N VAL A 335 14.24 8.19 22.53
CA VAL A 335 13.26 9.18 22.15
C VAL A 335 13.13 10.19 23.28
N ALA A 336 13.78 11.36 23.14
CA ALA A 336 13.51 12.47 24.04
C ALA A 336 12.06 12.94 23.81
N PRO A 337 11.28 13.26 24.88
CA PRO A 337 9.96 13.83 24.67
C PRO A 337 10.11 15.10 23.84
N CYS A 338 9.45 15.16 22.69
CA CYS A 338 9.40 16.37 21.90
C CYS A 338 8.77 17.47 22.77
N ALA A 339 9.39 18.65 22.84
CA ALA A 339 8.78 19.79 23.50
C ALA A 339 7.41 20.06 22.84
N PRO A 340 6.35 20.30 23.61
CA PRO A 340 5.07 20.69 23.04
C PRO A 340 5.28 21.97 22.24
N VAL A 341 4.85 21.93 20.96
CA VAL A 341 4.83 23.10 20.05
C VAL A 341 3.63 23.98 20.42
#